data_84910e1bcca01a4b936c0cd23e22d794
#
_entry.id   84910e1bcca01a4b936c0cd23e22d794
#
_cell.length_a   1.000
_cell.length_b   1.000
_cell.length_c   1.000
_cell.angle_alpha   90.00
_cell.angle_beta   90.00
_cell.angle_gamma   90.00
#
_symmetry.space_group_name_H-M   'P 1'
#
loop_
_entity.id
_entity.type
_entity.pdbx_description
1 polymer ?
#
loop_
_entity_poly.entity_id
_entity_poly.type
_entity_poly.pdbx_seq_one_letter_code
_entity_poly.pdbx_strand_id
1 'polypeptide(L)'
;MAQLVEEIGKAIKSAVKKEMIACFRPNLTSDLTWEDIDSGNGKTIMEQYPQTQFYDYTKGFGRMAKFLNGDFPSNYHLTFSRSEHNETLCDTILAMGGNVAVVFRDQLPATWKGFEVVNGDESDLRFLDKQGVVVGLIEKGLAKKDETGFVQEGINS
;
A
#
# COMPACT_ATOMS: atom_id res chain seq x y z
N MET A 1 -9.41 -20.46 0.16
CA MET A 1 -8.98 -19.83 1.43
C MET A 1 -8.04 -20.75 2.24
N ALA A 2 -8.40 -21.96 2.60
CA ALA A 2 -7.53 -22.88 3.36
C ALA A 2 -6.13 -23.09 2.74
N GLN A 3 -6.03 -23.20 1.42
CA GLN A 3 -4.76 -23.29 0.71
C GLN A 3 -3.89 -22.04 0.91
N LEU A 4 -4.47 -20.83 0.84
CA LEU A 4 -3.76 -19.58 1.06
C LEU A 4 -3.17 -19.51 2.48
N VAL A 5 -3.97 -19.87 3.48
CA VAL A 5 -3.51 -19.91 4.89
C VAL A 5 -2.33 -20.87 5.05
N GLU A 6 -2.42 -22.06 4.44
CA GLU A 6 -1.34 -23.05 4.48
C GLU A 6 -0.08 -22.55 3.79
N GLU A 7 -0.20 -21.90 2.64
CA GLU A 7 0.94 -21.33 1.89
C GLU A 7 1.63 -20.20 2.67
N ILE A 8 0.86 -19.31 3.30
CA ILE A 8 1.42 -18.28 4.21
C ILE A 8 2.22 -18.95 5.34
N GLY A 9 1.65 -19.96 5.99
CA GLY A 9 2.35 -20.68 7.05
C GLY A 9 3.64 -21.36 6.60
N LYS A 10 3.66 -21.95 5.39
CA LYS A 10 4.87 -22.54 4.79
C LYS A 10 5.93 -21.46 4.48
N ALA A 11 5.51 -20.32 3.94
CA ALA A 11 6.41 -19.23 3.62
C ALA A 11 7.05 -18.61 4.88
N ILE A 12 6.27 -18.43 5.96
CA ILE A 12 6.79 -17.98 7.26
C ILE A 12 7.85 -18.96 7.80
N LYS A 13 7.57 -20.26 7.81
CA LYS A 13 8.53 -21.28 8.25
C LYS A 13 9.79 -21.29 7.40
N SER A 14 9.67 -21.11 6.10
CA SER A 14 10.80 -21.02 5.19
C SER A 14 11.66 -19.78 5.45
N ALA A 15 11.04 -18.63 5.69
CA ALA A 15 11.73 -17.39 6.02
C ALA A 15 12.53 -17.51 7.32
N VAL A 16 11.93 -18.06 8.37
CA VAL A 16 12.61 -18.30 9.66
C VAL A 16 13.86 -19.17 9.50
N LYS A 17 13.79 -20.23 8.69
CA LYS A 17 14.95 -21.08 8.40
C LYS A 17 16.10 -20.34 7.70
N LYS A 18 15.81 -19.25 7.02
CA LYS A 18 16.77 -18.40 6.29
C LYS A 18 17.14 -17.14 7.09
N GLU A 19 16.72 -17.05 8.35
CA GLU A 19 16.92 -15.86 9.20
C GLU A 19 16.29 -14.59 8.58
N MET A 20 15.16 -14.75 7.87
CA MET A 20 14.40 -13.68 7.23
C MET A 20 13.04 -13.50 7.90
N ILE A 21 12.49 -12.30 7.78
CA ILE A 21 11.12 -11.98 8.22
C ILE A 21 10.21 -11.98 6.99
N ALA A 22 9.17 -12.81 7.02
CA ALA A 22 8.15 -12.82 5.96
C ALA A 22 7.18 -11.67 6.15
N CYS A 23 6.85 -10.99 5.05
CA CYS A 23 5.74 -10.06 4.96
C CYS A 23 4.94 -10.34 3.69
N PHE A 24 3.65 -9.98 3.67
CA PHE A 24 2.76 -10.35 2.58
C PHE A 24 1.95 -9.16 2.07
N ARG A 25 1.78 -9.14 0.76
CA ARG A 25 0.86 -8.25 0.05
C ARG A 25 -0.26 -9.08 -0.56
N PRO A 26 -1.44 -9.17 0.10
CA PRO A 26 -2.54 -10.01 -0.36
C PRO A 26 -3.17 -9.55 -1.68
N ASN A 27 -3.26 -8.24 -1.92
CA ASN A 27 -3.80 -7.66 -3.14
C ASN A 27 -2.70 -7.29 -4.13
N LEU A 28 -2.54 -8.02 -5.23
CA LEU A 28 -1.65 -7.62 -6.34
C LEU A 28 -2.38 -6.74 -7.35
N THR A 29 -3.53 -7.20 -7.84
CA THR A 29 -4.34 -6.54 -8.88
C THR A 29 -5.79 -6.31 -8.44
N SER A 30 -6.13 -6.68 -7.22
CA SER A 30 -7.44 -6.52 -6.58
C SER A 30 -7.39 -5.46 -5.48
N ASP A 31 -8.56 -5.11 -4.94
CA ASP A 31 -8.69 -4.25 -3.74
C ASP A 31 -9.72 -4.90 -2.80
N LEU A 32 -9.46 -6.18 -2.44
CA LEU A 32 -10.31 -6.94 -1.52
C LEU A 32 -10.07 -6.49 -0.08
N THR A 33 -11.14 -6.47 0.70
CA THR A 33 -11.12 -6.12 2.12
C THR A 33 -10.69 -7.34 2.97
N TRP A 34 -9.42 -7.69 2.90
CA TRP A 34 -8.87 -8.85 3.61
C TRP A 34 -9.04 -8.76 5.13
N GLU A 35 -9.18 -7.54 5.66
CA GLU A 35 -9.50 -7.24 7.05
C GLU A 35 -10.89 -7.71 7.49
N ASP A 36 -11.79 -7.98 6.54
CA ASP A 36 -13.16 -8.44 6.78
C ASP A 36 -13.39 -9.89 6.29
N ILE A 37 -12.41 -10.51 5.64
CA ILE A 37 -12.55 -11.85 5.05
C ILE A 37 -12.21 -12.94 6.07
N ASP A 38 -13.17 -13.79 6.40
CA ASP A 38 -12.93 -15.00 7.18
C ASP A 38 -12.03 -15.97 6.38
N SER A 39 -10.85 -16.22 6.91
CA SER A 39 -9.88 -17.14 6.34
C SER A 39 -9.93 -18.54 6.97
N GLY A 40 -10.83 -18.73 7.92
CA GLY A 40 -11.11 -19.97 8.63
C GLY A 40 -11.28 -19.78 10.13
N ASN A 41 -12.19 -20.49 10.74
CA ASN A 41 -12.49 -20.44 12.18
C ASN A 41 -12.93 -19.06 12.69
N GLY A 42 -13.60 -18.26 11.86
CA GLY A 42 -14.04 -16.90 12.23
C GLY A 42 -12.91 -15.90 12.37
N LYS A 43 -11.76 -16.15 11.76
CA LYS A 43 -10.57 -15.28 11.83
C LYS A 43 -10.11 -14.82 10.45
N THR A 44 -9.64 -13.60 10.37
CA THR A 44 -8.93 -13.09 9.19
C THR A 44 -7.51 -13.68 9.11
N ILE A 45 -6.83 -13.53 7.96
CA ILE A 45 -5.43 -13.97 7.84
C ILE A 45 -4.50 -13.18 8.79
N MET A 46 -4.82 -11.93 9.09
CA MET A 46 -4.07 -11.11 10.03
C MET A 46 -4.17 -11.65 11.46
N GLU A 47 -5.37 -12.08 11.86
CA GLU A 47 -5.61 -12.68 13.18
C GLU A 47 -5.05 -14.09 13.31
N GLN A 48 -4.93 -14.83 12.20
CA GLN A 48 -4.27 -16.14 12.22
C GLN A 48 -2.75 -16.02 12.31
N TYR A 49 -2.18 -14.94 11.80
CA TYR A 49 -0.73 -14.68 11.79
C TYR A 49 -0.39 -13.32 12.43
N PRO A 50 -0.64 -13.13 13.73
CA PRO A 50 -0.54 -11.81 14.38
C PRO A 50 0.88 -11.26 14.44
N GLN A 51 1.91 -12.09 14.27
CA GLN A 51 3.33 -11.70 14.25
C GLN A 51 3.84 -11.41 12.83
N THR A 52 2.99 -11.51 11.84
CA THR A 52 3.35 -11.33 10.43
C THR A 52 2.81 -10.00 9.92
N GLN A 53 3.65 -9.22 9.25
CA GLN A 53 3.25 -7.96 8.65
C GLN A 53 2.56 -8.19 7.31
N PHE A 54 1.40 -7.57 7.15
CA PHE A 54 0.67 -7.45 5.88
C PHE A 54 0.66 -6.00 5.42
N TYR A 55 0.58 -5.77 4.11
CA TYR A 55 0.47 -4.43 3.54
C TYR A 55 -0.17 -4.47 2.17
N ASP A 56 -0.87 -3.41 1.79
CA ASP A 56 -1.50 -3.27 0.48
C ASP A 56 -1.57 -1.82 0.03
N TYR A 57 -1.88 -1.66 -1.26
CA TYR A 57 -2.41 -0.42 -1.81
C TYR A 57 -3.93 -0.51 -1.88
N THR A 58 -4.61 0.62 -1.71
CA THR A 58 -6.06 0.70 -1.87
C THR A 58 -6.45 1.99 -2.60
N LYS A 59 -7.54 1.93 -3.36
CA LYS A 59 -8.26 3.10 -3.90
C LYS A 59 -9.56 3.34 -3.11
N GLY A 60 -9.87 2.49 -2.14
CA GLY A 60 -11.03 2.59 -1.28
C GLY A 60 -10.84 3.62 -0.17
N PHE A 61 -11.47 4.79 -0.30
CA PHE A 61 -11.38 5.85 0.71
C PHE A 61 -11.86 5.39 2.10
N GLY A 62 -13.01 4.72 2.16
CA GLY A 62 -13.56 4.23 3.44
C GLY A 62 -12.64 3.23 4.14
N ARG A 63 -12.00 2.37 3.37
CA ARG A 63 -10.99 1.42 3.85
C ARG A 63 -9.76 2.13 4.42
N MET A 64 -9.24 3.11 3.67
CA MET A 64 -8.10 3.91 4.12
C MET A 64 -8.44 4.75 5.36
N ALA A 65 -9.65 5.30 5.45
CA ALA A 65 -10.11 6.05 6.62
C ALA A 65 -10.19 5.16 7.88
N LYS A 66 -10.69 3.94 7.78
CA LYS A 66 -10.66 2.95 8.88
C LYS A 66 -9.22 2.70 9.36
N PHE A 67 -8.29 2.50 8.43
CA PHE A 67 -6.88 2.30 8.75
C PHE A 67 -6.30 3.51 9.52
N LEU A 68 -6.54 4.73 9.04
CA LEU A 68 -6.03 5.95 9.68
C LEU A 68 -6.67 6.23 11.05
N ASN A 69 -7.92 5.81 11.25
CA ASN A 69 -8.61 5.95 12.53
C ASN A 69 -8.20 4.87 13.57
N GLY A 70 -7.38 3.90 13.20
CA GLY A 70 -6.98 2.81 14.08
C GLY A 70 -7.99 1.64 14.14
N ASP A 71 -9.01 1.63 13.29
CA ASP A 71 -10.02 0.56 13.19
C ASP A 71 -9.58 -0.54 12.21
N PHE A 72 -8.30 -0.90 12.26
CA PHE A 72 -7.67 -1.83 11.33
C PHE A 72 -6.76 -2.80 12.08
N PRO A 73 -6.54 -4.04 11.59
CA PRO A 73 -5.58 -4.94 12.22
C PRO A 73 -4.19 -4.29 12.34
N SER A 74 -3.58 -4.33 13.53
CA SER A 74 -2.33 -3.63 13.82
C SER A 74 -1.13 -4.10 12.97
N ASN A 75 -1.24 -5.30 12.40
CA ASN A 75 -0.26 -5.91 11.51
C ASN A 75 -0.62 -5.78 10.01
N TYR A 76 -1.52 -4.86 9.67
CA TYR A 76 -1.91 -4.60 8.28
C TYR A 76 -1.80 -3.10 7.95
N HIS A 77 -0.91 -2.76 7.03
CA HIS A 77 -0.64 -1.38 6.60
C HIS A 77 -1.27 -1.09 5.24
N LEU A 78 -1.84 0.11 5.07
CA LEU A 78 -2.38 0.59 3.80
C LEU A 78 -1.67 1.84 3.31
N THR A 79 -1.47 1.89 1.99
CA THR A 79 -1.08 3.08 1.24
C THR A 79 -2.17 3.38 0.23
N PHE A 80 -2.66 4.63 0.20
CA PHE A 80 -3.70 5.03 -0.75
C PHE A 80 -3.10 5.21 -2.14
N SER A 81 -3.74 4.70 -3.17
CA SER A 81 -3.24 4.78 -4.55
C SER A 81 -3.98 5.88 -5.32
N ARG A 82 -3.24 6.89 -5.79
CA ARG A 82 -3.80 7.93 -6.63
C ARG A 82 -4.24 7.38 -8.00
N SER A 83 -5.34 7.89 -8.50
CA SER A 83 -5.81 7.74 -9.87
C SER A 83 -6.16 9.11 -10.45
N GLU A 84 -6.45 9.16 -11.74
CA GLU A 84 -6.90 10.38 -12.43
C GLU A 84 -8.22 10.95 -11.90
N HIS A 85 -8.98 10.17 -11.11
CA HIS A 85 -10.33 10.54 -10.64
C HIS A 85 -10.46 10.74 -9.13
N ASN A 86 -9.39 10.54 -8.34
CA ASN A 86 -9.46 10.55 -6.89
C ASN A 86 -8.56 11.59 -6.20
N GLU A 87 -8.15 12.62 -6.89
CA GLU A 87 -7.17 13.59 -6.39
C GLU A 87 -7.61 14.31 -5.12
N THR A 88 -8.88 14.71 -5.03
CA THR A 88 -9.45 15.32 -3.81
C THR A 88 -9.38 14.37 -2.60
N LEU A 89 -9.57 13.07 -2.83
CA LEU A 89 -9.43 12.06 -1.79
C LEU A 89 -7.96 11.93 -1.34
N CYS A 90 -7.02 12.03 -2.28
CA CYS A 90 -5.59 12.05 -1.95
C CYS A 90 -5.23 13.21 -1.03
N ASP A 91 -5.76 14.41 -1.31
CA ASP A 91 -5.56 15.60 -0.46
C ASP A 91 -6.07 15.35 0.96
N THR A 92 -7.26 14.75 1.09
CA THR A 92 -7.85 14.40 2.37
C THR A 92 -7.01 13.37 3.13
N ILE A 93 -6.57 12.31 2.46
CA ILE A 93 -5.73 11.25 3.06
C ILE A 93 -4.41 11.82 3.56
N LEU A 94 -3.72 12.65 2.77
CA LEU A 94 -2.48 13.29 3.18
C LEU A 94 -2.69 14.23 4.38
N ALA A 95 -3.78 15.01 4.39
CA ALA A 95 -4.14 15.87 5.53
C ALA A 95 -4.44 15.05 6.80
N MET A 96 -4.94 13.82 6.69
CA MET A 96 -5.15 12.89 7.80
C MET A 96 -3.86 12.18 8.25
N GLY A 97 -2.74 12.41 7.60
CA GLY A 97 -1.46 11.76 7.90
C GLY A 97 -1.25 10.41 7.22
N GLY A 98 -2.08 10.06 6.24
CA GLY A 98 -1.92 8.85 5.44
C GLY A 98 -0.91 9.03 4.31
N ASN A 99 -0.41 7.93 3.77
CA ASN A 99 0.50 7.92 2.63
C ASN A 99 -0.27 7.71 1.33
N VAL A 100 0.16 8.42 0.29
CA VAL A 100 -0.44 8.33 -1.05
C VAL A 100 0.62 7.96 -2.07
N ALA A 101 0.40 6.87 -2.80
CA ALA A 101 1.24 6.48 -3.93
C ALA A 101 0.85 7.27 -5.18
N VAL A 102 1.83 7.90 -5.81
CA VAL A 102 1.68 8.72 -7.02
C VAL A 102 2.72 8.30 -8.05
N VAL A 103 2.29 8.11 -9.29
CA VAL A 103 3.18 7.81 -10.42
C VAL A 103 3.62 9.09 -11.08
N PHE A 104 4.92 9.27 -11.28
CA PHE A 104 5.54 10.44 -11.90
C PHE A 104 6.25 10.07 -13.21
N ARG A 105 6.31 11.05 -14.11
CA ARG A 105 7.03 10.97 -15.36
C ARG A 105 8.51 11.28 -15.15
N ASP A 106 9.37 10.42 -15.70
CA ASP A 106 10.83 10.56 -15.78
C ASP A 106 11.56 10.67 -14.45
N GLN A 107 11.14 11.53 -13.53
CA GLN A 107 11.82 11.81 -12.27
C GLN A 107 10.85 12.08 -11.12
N LEU A 108 11.30 11.84 -9.89
CA LEU A 108 10.53 12.17 -8.69
C LEU A 108 10.79 13.62 -8.29
N PRO A 109 9.74 14.43 -8.03
CA PRO A 109 9.91 15.75 -7.43
C PRO A 109 10.28 15.61 -5.94
N ALA A 110 10.85 16.64 -5.35
CA ALA A 110 11.14 16.67 -3.90
C ALA A 110 9.84 16.71 -3.08
N THR A 111 8.83 17.43 -3.60
CA THR A 111 7.51 17.57 -2.98
C THR A 111 6.40 17.43 -4.02
N TRP A 112 5.22 16.99 -3.56
CA TRP A 112 3.98 17.02 -4.34
C TRP A 112 2.87 17.56 -3.45
N LYS A 113 2.18 18.61 -3.91
CA LYS A 113 1.14 19.33 -3.11
C LYS A 113 1.62 19.73 -1.71
N GLY A 114 2.90 20.06 -1.56
CA GLY A 114 3.51 20.46 -0.29
C GLY A 114 3.92 19.32 0.64
N PHE A 115 3.74 18.08 0.24
CA PHE A 115 4.16 16.88 0.99
C PHE A 115 5.46 16.31 0.44
N GLU A 116 6.33 15.81 1.34
CA GLU A 116 7.57 15.14 0.97
C GLU A 116 7.30 13.94 0.04
N VAL A 117 8.07 13.80 -1.03
CA VAL A 117 8.04 12.62 -1.90
C VAL A 117 9.20 11.70 -1.54
N VAL A 118 8.87 10.47 -1.17
CA VAL A 118 9.86 9.41 -0.93
C VAL A 118 9.91 8.46 -2.12
N ASN A 119 11.08 7.88 -2.40
CA ASN A 119 11.25 6.97 -3.52
C ASN A 119 10.65 5.58 -3.21
N GLY A 120 9.49 5.29 -3.78
CA GLY A 120 8.79 4.01 -3.63
C GLY A 120 9.35 2.88 -4.50
N ASP A 121 10.24 3.19 -5.44
CA ASP A 121 10.89 2.18 -6.28
C ASP A 121 12.12 1.51 -5.62
N GLU A 122 12.64 2.07 -4.52
CA GLU A 122 13.75 1.47 -3.77
C GLU A 122 13.35 0.23 -2.99
N SER A 123 12.10 0.15 -2.54
CA SER A 123 11.56 -0.97 -1.76
C SER A 123 10.05 -1.06 -1.93
N ASP A 124 9.49 -2.26 -1.87
CA ASP A 124 8.04 -2.48 -1.84
C ASP A 124 7.44 -2.47 -0.42
N LEU A 125 8.27 -2.35 0.61
CA LEU A 125 7.86 -2.48 2.01
C LEU A 125 7.23 -1.18 2.54
N ARG A 126 5.99 -0.89 2.11
CA ARG A 126 5.26 0.36 2.41
C ARG A 126 5.05 0.63 3.89
N PHE A 127 4.99 -0.40 4.73
CA PHE A 127 4.86 -0.26 6.18
C PHE A 127 6.11 0.32 6.87
N LEU A 128 7.23 0.44 6.16
CA LEU A 128 8.45 1.10 6.64
C LEU A 128 8.54 2.57 6.25
N ASP A 129 7.64 3.08 5.40
CA ASP A 129 7.63 4.47 4.99
C ASP A 129 7.27 5.40 6.16
N LYS A 130 7.79 6.63 6.12
CA LYS A 130 7.34 7.70 7.03
C LYS A 130 5.84 7.91 6.87
N GLN A 131 5.20 8.42 7.92
CA GLN A 131 3.79 8.82 7.88
C GLN A 131 3.60 10.17 7.19
N GLY A 132 2.50 10.30 6.42
CA GLY A 132 2.12 11.56 5.80
C GLY A 132 3.01 11.96 4.62
N VAL A 133 3.50 11.01 3.86
CA VAL A 133 4.34 11.25 2.68
C VAL A 133 3.67 10.78 1.40
N VAL A 134 4.15 11.32 0.29
CA VAL A 134 3.85 10.83 -1.05
C VAL A 134 4.87 9.75 -1.41
N VAL A 135 4.39 8.56 -1.73
CA VAL A 135 5.22 7.46 -2.25
C VAL A 135 5.34 7.64 -3.75
N GLY A 136 6.45 8.19 -4.19
CA GLY A 136 6.71 8.45 -5.61
C GLY A 136 7.17 7.18 -6.33
N LEU A 137 6.52 6.88 -7.45
CA LEU A 137 6.86 5.78 -8.35
C LEU A 137 7.13 6.35 -9.74
N ILE A 138 8.12 5.84 -10.45
CA ILE A 138 8.37 6.23 -11.84
C ILE A 138 7.50 5.38 -12.77
N GLU A 139 6.94 6.00 -13.81
CA GLU A 139 6.09 5.33 -14.78
C GLU A 139 6.79 4.14 -15.44
N LYS A 140 6.06 3.02 -15.58
CA LYS A 140 6.54 1.78 -16.20
C LYS A 140 5.54 1.26 -17.22
N GLY A 141 6.03 0.57 -18.23
CA GLY A 141 5.19 -0.09 -19.21
C GLY A 141 4.22 0.86 -19.92
N LEU A 142 2.93 0.55 -19.88
CA LEU A 142 1.88 1.34 -20.53
C LEU A 142 1.70 2.74 -19.92
N ALA A 143 2.07 2.94 -18.66
CA ALA A 143 1.99 4.24 -18.00
C ALA A 143 2.87 5.31 -18.68
N LYS A 144 3.93 4.92 -19.39
CA LYS A 144 4.77 5.82 -20.20
C LYS A 144 4.01 6.53 -21.33
N LYS A 145 2.86 5.99 -21.72
CA LYS A 145 1.99 6.53 -22.77
C LYS A 145 0.73 7.19 -22.21
N ASP A 146 0.69 7.35 -20.87
CA ASP A 146 -0.49 7.94 -20.23
C ASP A 146 -0.64 9.42 -20.58
N GLU A 147 -1.85 9.78 -20.98
CA GLU A 147 -2.30 11.15 -21.25
C GLU A 147 -3.57 11.49 -20.45
N THR A 148 -4.01 10.59 -19.54
CA THR A 148 -5.25 10.74 -18.76
C THR A 148 -5.06 11.62 -17.52
N GLY A 149 -3.80 11.89 -17.13
CA GLY A 149 -3.45 12.55 -15.87
C GLY A 149 -3.23 11.57 -14.71
N PHE A 150 -3.22 10.28 -14.97
CA PHE A 150 -2.79 9.28 -13.99
C PHE A 150 -1.32 9.49 -13.62
N VAL A 151 -0.45 9.65 -14.64
CA VAL A 151 0.95 10.00 -14.45
C VAL A 151 1.08 11.50 -14.24
N GLN A 152 1.75 11.90 -13.18
CA GLN A 152 1.99 13.30 -12.85
C GLN A 152 3.35 13.76 -13.37
N GLU A 153 3.48 15.02 -13.70
CA GLU A 153 4.78 15.60 -14.08
C GLU A 153 5.72 15.65 -12.87
N GLY A 154 6.95 15.16 -13.05
CA GLY A 154 8.00 15.17 -12.01
C GLY A 154 8.69 16.53 -11.83
N ILE A 155 8.04 17.63 -12.20
CA ILE A 155 8.58 18.98 -12.09
C ILE A 155 8.16 19.55 -10.73
N ASN A 156 9.12 20.13 -10.00
CA ASN A 156 8.83 20.89 -8.79
C ASN A 156 7.97 22.11 -9.18
N SER A 157 6.71 22.06 -8.81
CA SER A 157 5.81 23.20 -8.90
C SER A 157 5.98 24.12 -7.71
#